data_389c7ac75304e761a117a1c88612f90b
#
_entry.id   389c7ac75304e761a117a1c88612f90b
#
_cell.length_a   1.000
_cell.length_b   1.000
_cell.length_c   1.000
_cell.angle_alpha   90.00
_cell.angle_beta   90.00
_cell.angle_gamma   90.00
#
_symmetry.space_group_name_H-M   'P 1'
#
loop_
_entity.id
_entity.type
_entity.pdbx_description
1 polymer ?
#
loop_
_entity_poly.entity_id
_entity_poly.type
_entity_poly.pdbx_seq_one_letter_code
_entity_poly.pdbx_strand_id
1 'polypeptide(L)'
;VPAALDVMVASGEIMVQAAGGLVWRERRGEWEVLLVHRPRYDDWSFPKGKADPGETPEETARREVEEETGLVCTLGALAGEVRYVDSKGRPKIVRYWHMTPEHEGHPFTPNAEVDELQWCCVPDAAARLTYDHDRKLFRRTASPGRRP
;
A
#
# COMPACT_ATOMS: atom_id res chain seq x y z
N VAL A 1 -7.27 8.59 24.88
CA VAL A 1 -6.74 8.73 23.52
C VAL A 1 -7.36 7.65 22.65
N PRO A 2 -8.01 7.99 21.55
CA PRO A 2 -8.53 6.99 20.65
C PRO A 2 -7.39 6.08 20.16
N ALA A 3 -7.71 4.83 19.85
CA ALA A 3 -6.75 3.95 19.22
C ALA A 3 -6.24 4.61 17.94
N ALA A 4 -4.96 4.39 17.60
CA ALA A 4 -4.37 4.95 16.38
C ALA A 4 -5.10 4.49 15.11
N LEU A 5 -5.94 3.47 15.21
CA LEU A 5 -6.71 2.92 14.09
C LEU A 5 -7.84 3.83 13.64
N ASP A 6 -8.44 4.60 14.56
CA ASP A 6 -9.67 5.32 14.28
C ASP A 6 -9.54 6.78 14.71
N VAL A 7 -9.97 7.68 13.85
CA VAL A 7 -9.99 9.12 14.09
C VAL A 7 -11.37 9.64 13.77
N MET A 8 -11.94 10.45 14.69
CA MET A 8 -13.20 11.12 14.45
C MET A 8 -13.04 12.15 13.33
N VAL A 9 -13.94 12.11 12.37
CA VAL A 9 -14.03 13.14 11.32
C VAL A 9 -15.08 14.19 11.70
N ALA A 10 -15.12 15.29 10.95
CA ALA A 10 -16.01 16.41 11.25
C ALA A 10 -17.50 16.02 11.27
N SER A 11 -17.90 14.98 10.55
CA SER A 11 -19.27 14.46 10.55
C SER A 11 -19.61 13.60 11.78
N GLY A 12 -18.66 13.36 12.68
CA GLY A 12 -18.84 12.45 13.81
C GLY A 12 -18.58 10.98 13.49
N GLU A 13 -18.24 10.66 12.25
CA GLU A 13 -17.91 9.29 11.85
C GLU A 13 -16.52 8.89 12.30
N ILE A 14 -16.28 7.60 12.47
CA ILE A 14 -14.96 7.03 12.76
C ILE A 14 -14.29 6.70 11.43
N MET A 15 -13.11 7.30 11.19
CA MET A 15 -12.32 7.00 10.00
C MET A 15 -11.25 5.98 10.34
N VAL A 16 -11.27 4.86 9.62
CA VAL A 16 -10.25 3.82 9.76
C VAL A 16 -8.95 4.30 9.12
N GLN A 17 -7.85 4.25 9.88
CA GLN A 17 -6.52 4.65 9.43
C GLN A 17 -5.74 3.44 8.95
N ALA A 18 -5.18 3.54 7.75
CA ALA A 18 -4.31 2.52 7.20
C ALA A 18 -3.15 3.19 6.46
N ALA A 19 -2.11 2.42 6.20
CA ALA A 19 -0.96 2.92 5.47
C ALA A 19 -0.29 1.78 4.71
N GLY A 20 0.46 2.12 3.67
CA GLY A 20 1.16 1.15 2.86
C GLY A 20 2.20 1.79 1.98
N GLY A 21 2.66 1.04 1.00
CA GLY A 21 3.76 1.48 0.17
C GLY A 21 3.59 1.18 -1.30
N LEU A 22 4.09 2.11 -2.11
CA LEU A 22 4.43 1.85 -3.49
C LEU A 22 5.90 1.46 -3.49
N VAL A 23 6.15 0.16 -3.54
CA VAL A 23 7.50 -0.41 -3.43
C VAL A 23 8.09 -0.53 -4.83
N TRP A 24 9.21 0.13 -5.05
CA TRP A 24 9.84 0.24 -6.36
C TRP A 24 11.16 -0.49 -6.42
N ARG A 25 11.43 -1.08 -7.57
CA ARG A 25 12.76 -1.56 -7.93
C ARG A 25 13.06 -1.21 -9.38
N GLU A 26 14.32 -1.06 -9.70
CA GLU A 26 14.77 -0.94 -11.08
C GLU A 26 15.28 -2.30 -11.55
N ARG A 27 14.82 -2.74 -12.70
CA ARG A 27 15.28 -3.97 -13.32
C ARG A 27 15.48 -3.76 -14.80
N ARG A 28 16.69 -3.99 -15.28
CA ARG A 28 17.06 -3.84 -16.69
C ARG A 28 16.71 -2.45 -17.23
N GLY A 29 16.93 -1.42 -16.41
CA GLY A 29 16.65 -0.04 -16.79
C GLY A 29 15.20 0.40 -16.66
N GLU A 30 14.31 -0.48 -16.25
CA GLU A 30 12.89 -0.17 -16.06
C GLU A 30 12.50 -0.18 -14.58
N TRP A 31 11.64 0.75 -14.21
CA TRP A 31 11.07 0.77 -12.87
C TRP A 31 9.85 -0.14 -12.81
N GLU A 32 9.83 -0.96 -11.76
CA GLU A 32 8.71 -1.85 -11.47
C GLU A 32 8.18 -1.56 -10.06
N VAL A 33 6.87 -1.64 -9.91
CA VAL A 33 6.20 -1.50 -8.61
C VAL A 33 5.61 -2.85 -8.19
N LEU A 34 5.63 -3.11 -6.88
CA LEU A 34 5.16 -4.36 -6.32
C LEU A 34 3.66 -4.30 -6.01
N LEU A 35 2.91 -5.23 -6.58
CA LEU A 35 1.50 -5.42 -6.28
C LEU A 35 1.30 -6.72 -5.51
N VAL A 36 0.26 -6.75 -4.68
CA VAL A 36 -0.15 -7.93 -3.92
C VAL A 36 -1.54 -8.38 -4.35
N HIS A 37 -1.75 -9.68 -4.38
CA HIS A 37 -3.06 -10.28 -4.62
C HIS A 37 -3.65 -10.79 -3.31
N ARG A 38 -4.92 -10.42 -3.05
CA ARG A 38 -5.63 -10.88 -1.86
C ARG A 38 -6.66 -11.92 -2.27
N PRO A 39 -6.48 -13.21 -1.87
CA PRO A 39 -7.38 -14.27 -2.33
C PRO A 39 -8.82 -14.09 -1.86
N ARG A 40 -9.03 -13.54 -0.66
CA ARG A 40 -10.38 -13.32 -0.11
C ARG A 40 -11.23 -12.40 -0.97
N TYR A 41 -10.61 -11.40 -1.60
CA TYR A 41 -11.31 -10.41 -2.42
C TYR A 41 -11.02 -10.57 -3.91
N ASP A 42 -10.10 -11.47 -4.27
CA ASP A 42 -9.61 -11.64 -5.64
C ASP A 42 -9.26 -10.28 -6.26
N ASP A 43 -8.45 -9.51 -5.56
CA ASP A 43 -8.06 -8.18 -6.00
C ASP A 43 -6.54 -7.99 -5.98
N TRP A 44 -6.09 -7.03 -6.78
CA TRP A 44 -4.71 -6.57 -6.83
C TRP A 44 -4.62 -5.14 -6.31
N SER A 45 -3.71 -4.92 -5.40
CA SER A 45 -3.50 -3.61 -4.77
C SER A 45 -2.05 -3.43 -4.35
N PHE A 46 -1.73 -2.24 -3.85
CA PHE A 46 -0.47 -2.02 -3.16
C PHE A 46 -0.52 -2.65 -1.77
N PRO A 47 0.61 -3.13 -1.23
CA PRO A 47 0.65 -3.65 0.13
C PRO A 47 0.28 -2.56 1.13
N LYS A 48 -0.63 -2.87 2.05
CA LYS A 48 -1.15 -1.93 3.05
C LYS A 48 -1.86 -2.65 4.17
N GLY A 49 -2.10 -1.95 5.24
CA GLY A 49 -2.93 -2.47 6.32
C GLY A 49 -3.22 -1.41 7.38
N LYS A 50 -4.00 -1.79 8.38
CA LYS A 50 -4.47 -0.90 9.42
C LYS A 50 -3.35 -0.55 10.40
N ALA A 51 -3.38 0.68 10.90
CA ALA A 51 -2.47 1.10 11.96
C ALA A 51 -2.74 0.34 13.25
N ASP A 52 -1.69 -0.01 13.95
CA ASP A 52 -1.78 -0.50 15.32
C ASP A 52 -1.81 0.70 16.28
N PRO A 53 -2.38 0.53 17.49
CA PRO A 53 -2.39 1.61 18.48
C PRO A 53 -0.99 2.18 18.73
N GLY A 54 -0.86 3.49 18.65
CA GLY A 54 0.40 4.18 18.91
C GLY A 54 1.36 4.27 17.74
N GLU A 55 1.06 3.63 16.61
CA GLU A 55 1.91 3.73 15.43
C GLU A 55 1.71 5.05 14.70
N THR A 56 2.82 5.61 14.19
CA THR A 56 2.72 6.67 13.18
C THR A 56 2.30 6.04 11.84
N PRO A 57 1.74 6.82 10.91
CA PRO A 57 1.44 6.29 9.58
C PRO A 57 2.66 5.70 8.86
N GLU A 58 3.83 6.31 9.04
CA GLU A 58 5.08 5.82 8.46
C GLU A 58 5.47 4.46 9.03
N GLU A 59 5.34 4.28 10.34
CA GLU A 59 5.61 2.99 10.99
C GLU A 59 4.64 1.91 10.51
N THR A 60 3.36 2.26 10.40
CA THR A 60 2.34 1.35 9.88
C THR A 60 2.69 0.92 8.45
N ALA A 61 3.05 1.88 7.60
CA ALA A 61 3.38 1.59 6.21
C ALA A 61 4.54 0.61 6.08
N ARG A 62 5.62 0.83 6.83
CA ARG A 62 6.79 -0.06 6.79
C ARG A 62 6.45 -1.45 7.33
N ARG A 63 5.73 -1.52 8.44
CA ARG A 63 5.35 -2.80 9.06
C ARG A 63 4.44 -3.62 8.16
N GLU A 64 3.41 -3.00 7.59
CA GLU A 64 2.46 -3.69 6.73
C GLU A 64 3.11 -4.17 5.43
N VAL A 65 3.99 -3.37 4.84
CA VAL A 65 4.74 -3.80 3.66
C VAL A 65 5.59 -5.03 3.99
N GLU A 66 6.28 -5.01 5.12
CA GLU A 66 7.08 -6.17 5.53
C GLU A 66 6.22 -7.40 5.79
N GLU A 67 5.10 -7.25 6.50
CA GLU A 67 4.20 -8.37 6.77
C GLU A 67 3.66 -8.99 5.50
N GLU A 68 3.26 -8.17 4.53
CA GLU A 68 2.62 -8.66 3.31
C GLU A 68 3.62 -9.14 2.25
N THR A 69 4.81 -8.61 2.23
CA THR A 69 5.78 -8.89 1.16
C THR A 69 7.08 -9.54 1.60
N GLY A 70 7.40 -9.46 2.89
CA GLY A 70 8.68 -9.91 3.43
C GLY A 70 9.80 -8.89 3.30
N LEU A 71 9.55 -7.74 2.66
CA LEU A 71 10.59 -6.76 2.38
C LEU A 71 10.66 -5.68 3.45
N VAL A 72 11.85 -5.44 3.97
CA VAL A 72 12.15 -4.28 4.80
C VAL A 72 12.56 -3.15 3.87
N CYS A 73 11.82 -2.04 3.93
CA CYS A 73 11.96 -0.96 2.97
C CYS A 73 12.37 0.36 3.61
N THR A 74 13.08 1.17 2.83
CA THR A 74 13.34 2.57 3.16
C THR A 74 12.16 3.41 2.67
N LEU A 75 11.67 4.31 3.52
CA LEU A 75 10.65 5.28 3.14
C LEU A 75 11.25 6.39 2.29
N GLY A 76 10.57 6.69 1.19
CA GLY A 76 10.81 7.89 0.39
C GLY A 76 9.72 8.93 0.63
N ALA A 77 9.37 9.69 -0.40
CA ALA A 77 8.35 10.72 -0.32
C ALA A 77 6.94 10.12 -0.16
N LEU A 78 6.05 10.87 0.46
CA LEU A 78 4.63 10.53 0.49
C LEU A 78 4.10 10.49 -0.95
N ALA A 79 3.51 9.37 -1.34
CA ALA A 79 2.91 9.22 -2.67
C ALA A 79 1.53 9.88 -2.72
N GLY A 80 0.78 9.78 -1.64
CA GLY A 80 -0.55 10.37 -1.53
C GLY A 80 -1.45 9.56 -0.63
N GLU A 81 -2.72 9.91 -0.65
CA GLU A 81 -3.71 9.21 0.16
C GLU A 81 -4.94 8.87 -0.67
N VAL A 82 -5.62 7.81 -0.27
CA VAL A 82 -6.84 7.34 -0.88
C VAL A 82 -7.91 7.26 0.20
N ARG A 83 -9.11 7.75 -0.11
CA ARG A 83 -10.25 7.68 0.80
C ARG A 83 -11.38 6.90 0.14
N TYR A 84 -11.97 6.00 0.87
CA TYR A 84 -13.10 5.21 0.39
C TYR A 84 -13.88 4.62 1.57
N VAL A 85 -15.03 4.03 1.27
CA VAL A 85 -15.82 3.29 2.25
C VAL A 85 -15.45 1.82 2.13
N ASP A 86 -15.05 1.20 3.26
CA ASP A 86 -14.64 -0.21 3.25
C ASP A 86 -15.83 -1.17 3.15
N SER A 87 -15.55 -2.47 3.10
CA SER A 87 -16.58 -3.50 2.97
C SER A 87 -17.56 -3.56 4.15
N LYS A 88 -17.18 -2.96 5.28
CA LYS A 88 -18.04 -2.86 6.46
C LYS A 88 -18.80 -1.53 6.56
N GLY A 89 -18.77 -0.73 5.50
CA GLY A 89 -19.43 0.56 5.46
C GLY A 89 -18.74 1.67 6.22
N ARG A 90 -17.46 1.52 6.57
CA ARG A 90 -16.73 2.51 7.35
C ARG A 90 -15.86 3.39 6.44
N PRO A 91 -15.83 4.72 6.70
CA PRO A 91 -14.87 5.58 6.02
C PRO A 91 -13.45 5.12 6.34
N LYS A 92 -12.60 5.07 5.32
CA LYS A 92 -11.22 4.62 5.45
C LYS A 92 -10.30 5.54 4.68
N ILE A 93 -9.15 5.86 5.28
CA ILE A 93 -8.07 6.57 4.63
C ILE A 93 -6.83 5.69 4.60
N VAL A 94 -6.19 5.58 3.46
CA VAL A 94 -4.92 4.87 3.30
C VAL A 94 -3.89 5.85 2.81
N ARG A 95 -2.79 6.01 3.55
CA ARG A 95 -1.65 6.83 3.15
C ARG A 95 -0.56 5.94 2.62
N TYR A 96 -0.02 6.31 1.46
CA TYR A 96 1.02 5.54 0.78
C TYR A 96 2.31 6.35 0.66
N TRP A 97 3.43 5.68 0.91
CA TRP A 97 4.76 6.23 0.69
C TRP A 97 5.45 5.48 -0.44
N HIS A 98 6.25 6.20 -1.21
CA HIS A 98 7.21 5.54 -2.08
C HIS A 98 8.27 4.87 -1.23
N MET A 99 8.61 3.64 -1.56
CA MET A 99 9.57 2.84 -0.82
C MET A 99 10.52 2.13 -1.75
N THR A 100 11.73 1.83 -1.25
CA THR A 100 12.68 0.96 -1.93
C THR A 100 13.12 -0.14 -0.97
N PRO A 101 13.24 -1.39 -1.43
CA PRO A 101 13.71 -2.48 -0.57
C PRO A 101 15.13 -2.25 -0.10
N GLU A 102 15.37 -2.42 1.21
CA GLU A 102 16.72 -2.46 1.78
C GLU A 102 17.24 -3.90 1.77
N HIS A 103 16.41 -4.83 2.23
CA HIS A 103 16.74 -6.25 2.30
C HIS A 103 15.47 -7.06 2.51
N GLU A 104 15.57 -8.36 2.33
CA GLU A 104 14.51 -9.29 2.65
C GLU A 104 14.53 -9.58 4.15
N GLY A 105 13.45 -9.22 4.86
CA GLY A 105 13.33 -9.48 6.29
C GLY A 105 12.96 -10.93 6.58
N HIS A 106 12.07 -11.50 5.75
CA HIS A 106 11.70 -12.90 5.75
C HIS A 106 11.21 -13.30 4.36
N PRO A 107 11.32 -14.58 3.98
CA PRO A 107 10.79 -15.02 2.69
C PRO A 107 9.28 -14.80 2.61
N PHE A 108 8.80 -14.40 1.44
CA PHE A 108 7.36 -14.31 1.23
C PHE A 108 6.75 -15.72 1.24
N THR A 109 5.71 -15.91 2.03
CA THR A 109 4.95 -17.15 2.08
C THR A 109 3.49 -16.85 1.77
N PRO A 110 2.92 -17.46 0.72
CA PRO A 110 1.50 -17.28 0.43
C PRO A 110 0.62 -17.66 1.63
N ASN A 111 -0.38 -16.85 1.89
CA ASN A 111 -1.29 -17.05 3.03
C ASN A 111 -2.68 -16.54 2.68
N ALA A 112 -3.60 -16.59 3.68
CA ALA A 112 -4.99 -16.21 3.46
C ALA A 112 -5.18 -14.71 3.19
N GLU A 113 -4.24 -13.87 3.59
CA GLU A 113 -4.32 -12.42 3.38
C GLU A 113 -3.73 -12.02 2.03
N VAL A 114 -2.54 -12.55 1.70
CA VAL A 114 -1.83 -12.29 0.45
C VAL A 114 -1.27 -13.61 -0.06
N ASP A 115 -1.70 -14.02 -1.24
CA ASP A 115 -1.26 -15.30 -1.82
C ASP A 115 -0.27 -15.15 -2.95
N GLU A 116 -0.12 -13.95 -3.50
CA GLU A 116 0.77 -13.72 -4.65
C GLU A 116 1.33 -12.29 -4.62
N LEU A 117 2.60 -12.18 -5.01
CA LEU A 117 3.29 -10.91 -5.25
C LEU A 117 3.62 -10.81 -6.73
N GLN A 118 3.54 -9.61 -7.28
CA GLN A 118 3.97 -9.39 -8.65
C GLN A 118 4.64 -8.03 -8.82
N TRP A 119 5.85 -8.05 -9.37
CA TRP A 119 6.53 -6.85 -9.82
C TRP A 119 6.01 -6.48 -11.21
N CYS A 120 5.53 -5.27 -11.37
CA CYS A 120 4.92 -4.81 -12.62
C CYS A 120 5.59 -3.54 -13.11
N CYS A 121 5.84 -3.45 -14.41
CA CYS A 121 6.16 -2.15 -15.01
C CYS A 121 4.97 -1.21 -14.85
N VAL A 122 5.19 0.09 -15.02
CA VAL A 122 4.14 1.09 -14.77
C VAL A 122 2.85 0.84 -15.57
N PRO A 123 2.89 0.58 -16.88
CA PRO A 123 1.65 0.30 -17.61
C PRO A 123 0.94 -0.96 -17.14
N ASP A 124 1.67 -2.02 -16.85
CA ASP A 124 1.08 -3.29 -16.39
C ASP A 124 0.46 -3.14 -15.00
N ALA A 125 1.10 -2.40 -14.11
CA ALA A 125 0.56 -2.13 -12.79
C ALA A 125 -0.76 -1.34 -12.89
N ALA A 126 -0.79 -0.30 -13.71
CA ALA A 126 -2.00 0.49 -13.93
C ALA A 126 -3.16 -0.37 -14.46
N ALA A 127 -2.86 -1.31 -15.36
CA ALA A 127 -3.86 -2.22 -15.91
C ALA A 127 -4.32 -3.27 -14.90
N ARG A 128 -3.43 -3.72 -14.02
CA ARG A 128 -3.71 -4.81 -13.08
C ARG A 128 -4.43 -4.35 -11.83
N LEU A 129 -4.18 -3.14 -11.34
CA LEU A 129 -4.85 -2.62 -10.14
C LEU A 129 -6.37 -2.75 -10.26
N THR A 130 -6.98 -3.32 -9.25
CA THR A 130 -8.42 -3.61 -9.28
C THR A 130 -9.27 -2.36 -9.11
N TYR A 131 -8.83 -1.42 -8.26
CA TYR A 131 -9.66 -0.29 -7.86
C TYR A 131 -9.28 1.02 -8.55
N ASP A 132 -10.30 1.78 -8.96
CA ASP A 132 -10.07 3.08 -9.60
C ASP A 132 -9.34 4.06 -8.70
N HIS A 133 -9.60 4.04 -7.39
CA HIS A 133 -8.93 4.95 -6.48
C HIS A 133 -7.42 4.67 -6.42
N ASP A 134 -7.01 3.42 -6.51
CA ASP A 134 -5.59 3.06 -6.58
C ASP A 134 -4.97 3.48 -7.91
N ARG A 135 -5.69 3.25 -9.02
CA ARG A 135 -5.21 3.68 -10.33
C ARG A 135 -5.04 5.19 -10.42
N LYS A 136 -5.98 5.95 -9.84
CA LYS A 136 -5.90 7.42 -9.83
C LYS A 136 -4.70 7.90 -9.02
N LEU A 137 -4.47 7.32 -7.85
CA LEU A 137 -3.29 7.62 -7.06
C LEU A 137 -2.02 7.33 -7.87
N PHE A 138 -1.95 6.16 -8.47
CA PHE A 138 -0.78 5.70 -9.22
C PHE A 138 -0.49 6.64 -10.40
N ARG A 139 -1.52 7.05 -11.14
CA ARG A 139 -1.35 7.98 -12.28
C ARG A 139 -0.83 9.35 -11.84
N ARG A 140 -1.23 9.82 -10.66
CA ARG A 140 -0.78 11.12 -10.15
C ARG A 140 0.66 11.11 -9.72
N THR A 141 1.16 9.99 -9.24
CA THR A 141 2.47 9.90 -8.58
C THR A 141 3.52 9.16 -9.39
N ALA A 142 3.14 8.29 -10.32
CA ALA A 142 4.05 7.46 -11.10
C ALA A 142 3.90 7.75 -12.58
N SER A 143 4.84 8.50 -13.14
CA SER A 143 4.93 8.72 -14.60
C SER A 143 5.97 7.78 -15.18
N PRO A 144 5.77 7.26 -16.41
CA PRO A 144 6.79 6.44 -17.07
C PRO A 144 8.15 7.16 -17.08
N GLY A 145 9.20 6.49 -16.61
CA GLY A 145 10.54 7.03 -16.54
C GLY A 145 10.81 7.95 -15.36
N ARG A 146 9.81 8.25 -14.55
CA ARG A 146 9.98 9.09 -13.35
C ARG A 146 10.41 8.22 -12.18
N ARG A 147 11.42 8.70 -11.46
CA ARG A 147 11.85 8.04 -10.23
C ARG A 147 10.88 8.33 -9.09
N PRO A 148 10.60 7.34 -8.25
CA PRO A 148 9.78 7.54 -7.07
C PRO A 148 10.46 8.42 -6.01
#